data_dc268a662824f90712be36fcd0e1ebc4
#
_entry.id   dc268a662824f90712be36fcd0e1ebc4
#
_cell.length_a   1.000
_cell.length_b   1.000
_cell.length_c   1.000
_cell.angle_alpha   90.00
_cell.angle_beta   90.00
_cell.angle_gamma   90.00
#
_symmetry.space_group_name_H-M   'P 1'
#
loop_
_entity.id
_entity.type
_entity.pdbx_description
1 polymer ?
#
loop_
_entity_poly.entity_id
_entity_poly.type
_entity_poly.pdbx_seq_one_letter_code
_entity_poly.pdbx_strand_id
1 'polypeptide(L)'
;MVDIRPARKDEVGLLSELALRSKGHWGYDAAFLEACRAELIITPARIDTETVWLAVRAGEVVGFSSLLVEGEDAELTDLFVDPDHIGSGVGRALWDRTVATSREMGADRIRIEADPHAEQWYLSRGAARVGVAPSGSIPGRMLPVLEYVIR
;
A
#
# COMPACT_ATOMS: atom_id res chain seq x y z
N MET A 1 -16.14 11.70 5.81
CA MET A 1 -15.13 12.30 4.94
C MET A 1 -13.75 11.86 5.38
N VAL A 2 -12.87 11.60 4.44
CA VAL A 2 -11.50 11.14 4.70
C VAL A 2 -10.53 12.27 4.39
N ASP A 3 -9.65 12.57 5.33
CA ASP A 3 -8.57 13.53 5.14
C ASP A 3 -7.27 12.76 4.86
N ILE A 4 -6.48 13.25 3.91
CA ILE A 4 -5.19 12.66 3.58
C ILE A 4 -4.10 13.62 4.01
N ARG A 5 -3.12 13.14 4.78
CA ARG A 5 -1.97 13.93 5.22
C ARG A 5 -0.68 13.10 5.23
N PRO A 6 0.50 13.75 5.23
CA PRO A 6 1.76 13.02 5.35
C PRO A 6 1.88 12.32 6.70
N ALA A 7 2.56 11.15 6.70
CA ALA A 7 2.89 10.44 7.91
C ALA A 7 4.04 11.13 8.66
N ARG A 8 4.06 10.95 10.00
CA ARG A 8 5.16 11.39 10.85
C ARG A 8 5.97 10.19 11.33
N LYS A 9 7.24 10.42 11.66
CA LYS A 9 8.13 9.35 12.14
C LYS A 9 7.64 8.70 13.43
N ASP A 10 6.93 9.42 14.29
CA ASP A 10 6.38 8.89 15.53
C ASP A 10 5.14 8.01 15.33
N GLU A 11 4.68 7.87 14.09
CA GLU A 11 3.48 7.08 13.76
C GLU A 11 3.81 5.68 13.20
N VAL A 12 5.09 5.35 13.00
CA VAL A 12 5.48 4.09 12.31
C VAL A 12 4.99 2.83 13.02
N GLY A 13 4.94 2.82 14.33
CA GLY A 13 4.40 1.69 15.09
C GLY A 13 2.92 1.46 14.82
N LEU A 14 2.15 2.54 14.76
CA LEU A 14 0.73 2.50 14.45
C LEU A 14 0.51 1.96 13.03
N LEU A 15 1.31 2.42 12.07
CA LEU A 15 1.18 1.98 10.67
C LEU A 15 1.53 0.51 10.50
N SER A 16 2.58 0.05 11.17
CA SER A 16 2.99 -1.36 11.13
C SER A 16 1.89 -2.28 11.67
N GLU A 17 1.24 -1.88 12.75
CA GLU A 17 0.12 -2.64 13.30
C GLU A 17 -1.11 -2.62 12.39
N LEU A 18 -1.40 -1.47 11.78
CA LEU A 18 -2.50 -1.35 10.84
C LEU A 18 -2.28 -2.27 9.62
N ALA A 19 -1.06 -2.31 9.09
CA ALA A 19 -0.71 -3.18 7.98
C ALA A 19 -0.96 -4.65 8.33
N LEU A 20 -0.57 -5.07 9.51
CA LEU A 20 -0.77 -6.45 9.96
C LEU A 20 -2.25 -6.79 10.12
N ARG A 21 -3.04 -5.90 10.72
CA ARG A 21 -4.49 -6.10 10.85
C ARG A 21 -5.18 -6.17 9.49
N SER A 22 -4.81 -5.28 8.59
CA SER A 22 -5.37 -5.25 7.23
C SER A 22 -5.06 -6.54 6.47
N LYS A 23 -3.83 -7.01 6.55
CA LYS A 23 -3.42 -8.28 5.95
C LYS A 23 -4.20 -9.46 6.54
N GLY A 24 -4.42 -9.46 7.84
CA GLY A 24 -5.18 -10.50 8.54
C GLY A 24 -6.64 -10.59 8.14
N HIS A 25 -7.21 -9.53 7.58
CA HIS A 25 -8.60 -9.52 7.11
C HIS A 25 -8.87 -10.59 6.04
N TRP A 26 -7.86 -10.97 5.26
CA TRP A 26 -8.02 -11.93 4.17
C TRP A 26 -8.08 -13.39 4.62
N GLY A 27 -7.99 -13.65 5.92
CA GLY A 27 -8.13 -15.00 6.47
C GLY A 27 -6.83 -15.79 6.54
N TYR A 28 -5.69 -15.14 6.41
CA TYR A 28 -4.40 -15.80 6.61
C TYR A 28 -4.26 -16.23 8.07
N ASP A 29 -3.63 -17.40 8.30
CA ASP A 29 -3.42 -17.88 9.66
C ASP A 29 -2.28 -17.12 10.38
N ALA A 30 -2.15 -17.38 11.70
CA ALA A 30 -1.16 -16.69 12.53
C ALA A 30 0.28 -16.95 12.07
N ALA A 31 0.59 -18.15 11.61
CA ALA A 31 1.93 -18.48 11.13
C ALA A 31 2.28 -17.71 9.85
N PHE A 32 1.31 -17.58 8.94
CA PHE A 32 1.50 -16.79 7.72
C PHE A 32 1.72 -15.31 8.06
N LEU A 33 0.91 -14.74 8.95
CA LEU A 33 1.04 -13.35 9.35
C LEU A 33 2.38 -13.08 10.05
N GLU A 34 2.84 -14.01 10.87
CA GLU A 34 4.15 -13.89 11.53
C GLU A 34 5.29 -13.91 10.50
N ALA A 35 5.19 -14.76 9.47
CA ALA A 35 6.18 -14.79 8.40
C ALA A 35 6.22 -13.49 7.59
N CYS A 36 5.08 -12.81 7.47
CA CYS A 36 4.98 -11.52 6.75
C CYS A 36 5.38 -10.32 7.62
N ARG A 37 5.46 -10.46 8.92
CA ARG A 37 5.64 -9.34 9.86
C ARG A 37 6.82 -8.43 9.49
N ALA A 38 7.96 -8.99 9.14
CA ALA A 38 9.16 -8.22 8.81
C ALA A 38 8.94 -7.28 7.60
N GLU A 39 8.19 -7.73 6.59
CA GLU A 39 7.88 -6.91 5.43
C GLU A 39 6.83 -5.83 5.71
N LEU A 40 6.02 -6.02 6.74
CA LEU A 40 4.95 -5.09 7.10
C LEU A 40 5.42 -4.01 8.08
N ILE A 41 6.66 -4.09 8.54
CA ILE A 41 7.22 -3.07 9.43
C ILE A 41 7.53 -1.80 8.65
N ILE A 42 6.97 -0.69 9.13
CA ILE A 42 7.30 0.64 8.63
C ILE A 42 8.35 1.24 9.56
N THR A 43 9.47 1.65 9.01
CA THR A 43 10.58 2.23 9.78
C THR A 43 10.61 3.75 9.63
N PRO A 44 11.21 4.49 10.60
CA PRO A 44 11.39 5.93 10.44
C PRO A 44 12.18 6.30 9.18
N ALA A 45 13.15 5.48 8.77
CA ALA A 45 13.93 5.70 7.55
C ALA A 45 13.05 5.70 6.30
N ARG A 46 12.02 4.86 6.26
CA ARG A 46 11.08 4.83 5.14
C ARG A 46 10.28 6.12 5.00
N ILE A 47 9.97 6.79 6.11
CA ILE A 47 9.29 8.09 6.07
C ILE A 47 10.14 9.14 5.37
N ASP A 48 11.48 9.04 5.49
CA ASP A 48 12.41 9.97 4.82
C ASP A 48 12.59 9.66 3.32
N THR A 49 12.54 8.38 2.94
CA THR A 49 12.88 7.94 1.57
C THR A 49 11.68 7.70 0.68
N GLU A 50 10.51 7.48 1.26
CA GLU A 50 9.26 7.24 0.54
C GLU A 50 8.24 8.31 0.86
N THR A 51 7.25 8.47 -0.01
CA THR A 51 6.11 9.33 0.27
C THR A 51 5.02 8.49 0.95
N VAL A 52 4.75 8.78 2.21
CA VAL A 52 3.76 8.01 2.99
C VAL A 52 2.58 8.91 3.31
N TRP A 53 1.42 8.54 2.80
CA TRP A 53 0.15 9.24 3.02
C TRP A 53 -0.70 8.48 4.02
N LEU A 54 -1.26 9.20 4.99
CA LEU A 54 -2.24 8.66 5.93
C LEU A 54 -3.64 9.11 5.56
N ALA A 55 -4.59 8.20 5.72
CA ALA A 55 -6.01 8.52 5.67
C ALA A 55 -6.52 8.63 7.10
N VAL A 56 -7.17 9.75 7.41
CA VAL A 56 -7.69 10.04 8.74
C VAL A 56 -9.20 10.28 8.64
N ARG A 57 -9.97 9.64 9.52
CA ARG A 57 -11.41 9.82 9.63
C ARG A 57 -11.76 9.96 11.08
N ALA A 58 -12.49 11.03 11.42
CA ALA A 58 -12.90 11.29 12.81
C ALA A 58 -11.73 11.28 13.80
N GLY A 59 -10.56 11.77 13.38
CA GLY A 59 -9.37 11.84 14.22
C GLY A 59 -8.56 10.55 14.30
N GLU A 60 -9.01 9.48 13.66
CA GLU A 60 -8.31 8.18 13.67
C GLU A 60 -7.64 7.89 12.33
N VAL A 61 -6.45 7.29 12.37
CA VAL A 61 -5.78 6.79 11.17
C VAL A 61 -6.46 5.50 10.75
N VAL A 62 -7.04 5.51 9.54
CA VAL A 62 -7.83 4.39 9.02
C VAL A 62 -7.21 3.73 7.78
N GLY A 63 -6.07 4.21 7.34
CA GLY A 63 -5.34 3.62 6.21
C GLY A 63 -4.08 4.40 5.91
N PHE A 64 -3.21 3.81 5.09
CA PHE A 64 -2.02 4.50 4.60
C PHE A 64 -1.54 3.91 3.29
N SER A 65 -0.75 4.71 2.55
CA SER A 65 -0.05 4.25 1.36
C SER A 65 1.40 4.72 1.41
N SER A 66 2.30 3.95 0.82
CA SER A 66 3.71 4.29 0.68
C SER A 66 4.10 4.22 -0.78
N LEU A 67 4.86 5.20 -1.25
CA LEU A 67 5.26 5.35 -2.64
C LEU A 67 6.74 5.66 -2.73
N LEU A 68 7.46 4.89 -3.53
CA LEU A 68 8.87 5.14 -3.85
C LEU A 68 8.95 5.56 -5.31
N VAL A 69 9.49 6.75 -5.59
CA VAL A 69 9.62 7.26 -6.96
C VAL A 69 11.10 7.34 -7.33
N GLU A 70 11.46 6.72 -8.44
CA GLU A 70 12.80 6.73 -8.98
C GLU A 70 12.74 7.06 -10.49
N GLY A 71 13.01 8.32 -10.85
CA GLY A 71 12.91 8.78 -12.22
C GLY A 71 11.49 8.71 -12.75
N GLU A 72 11.28 7.96 -13.83
CA GLU A 72 9.97 7.80 -14.46
C GLU A 72 9.15 6.65 -13.86
N ASP A 73 9.74 5.88 -12.96
CA ASP A 73 9.11 4.74 -12.33
C ASP A 73 8.73 5.04 -10.89
N ALA A 74 7.55 4.62 -10.51
CA ALA A 74 7.10 4.64 -9.13
C ALA A 74 6.72 3.22 -8.70
N GLU A 75 6.91 2.93 -7.43
CA GLU A 75 6.47 1.68 -6.83
C GLU A 75 5.53 2.00 -5.67
N LEU A 76 4.35 1.40 -5.70
CA LEU A 76 3.44 1.43 -4.57
C LEU A 76 3.90 0.32 -3.62
N THR A 77 4.62 0.70 -2.57
CA THR A 77 5.19 -0.27 -1.64
C THR A 77 4.19 -0.77 -0.62
N ASP A 78 3.21 0.07 -0.26
CA ASP A 78 2.13 -0.31 0.65
C ASP A 78 0.85 0.44 0.32
N LEU A 79 -0.28 -0.24 0.49
CA LEU A 79 -1.61 0.35 0.53
C LEU A 79 -2.47 -0.53 1.43
N PHE A 80 -2.76 -0.04 2.63
CA PHE A 80 -3.53 -0.78 3.62
C PHE A 80 -4.66 0.08 4.18
N VAL A 81 -5.81 -0.55 4.37
CA VAL A 81 -6.99 0.07 4.97
C VAL A 81 -7.37 -0.72 6.22
N ASP A 82 -7.73 -0.02 7.28
CA ASP A 82 -8.24 -0.67 8.49
C ASP A 82 -9.43 -1.54 8.11
N PRO A 83 -9.46 -2.82 8.56
CA PRO A 83 -10.57 -3.73 8.20
C PRO A 83 -11.97 -3.17 8.47
N ASP A 84 -12.12 -2.38 9.52
CA ASP A 84 -13.41 -1.77 9.86
C ASP A 84 -13.84 -0.67 8.88
N HIS A 85 -12.95 -0.22 8.01
CA HIS A 85 -13.21 0.86 7.06
C HIS A 85 -13.09 0.42 5.60
N ILE A 86 -12.94 -0.88 5.32
CA ILE A 86 -12.91 -1.41 3.96
C ILE A 86 -14.28 -1.17 3.30
N GLY A 87 -14.27 -0.75 2.04
CA GLY A 87 -15.49 -0.45 1.29
C GLY A 87 -16.09 0.92 1.57
N SER A 88 -15.40 1.79 2.32
CA SER A 88 -15.90 3.11 2.70
C SER A 88 -15.21 4.27 1.96
N GLY A 89 -14.42 4.00 0.93
CA GLY A 89 -13.76 5.01 0.13
C GLY A 89 -12.35 5.39 0.58
N VAL A 90 -11.84 4.79 1.65
CA VAL A 90 -10.49 5.08 2.17
C VAL A 90 -9.41 4.66 1.17
N GLY A 91 -9.49 3.45 0.64
CA GLY A 91 -8.53 2.96 -0.34
C GLY A 91 -8.51 3.79 -1.60
N ARG A 92 -9.68 4.21 -2.06
CA ARG A 92 -9.80 5.05 -3.25
C ARG A 92 -9.16 6.42 -3.03
N ALA A 93 -9.39 7.03 -1.87
CA ALA A 93 -8.79 8.32 -1.54
C ALA A 93 -7.26 8.24 -1.51
N LEU A 94 -6.72 7.19 -0.91
CA LEU A 94 -5.28 6.94 -0.88
C LEU A 94 -4.72 6.69 -2.29
N TRP A 95 -5.40 5.89 -3.09
CA TRP A 95 -4.99 5.62 -4.47
C TRP A 95 -4.96 6.90 -5.30
N ASP A 96 -6.01 7.72 -5.24
CA ASP A 96 -6.08 8.96 -6.00
C ASP A 96 -4.94 9.92 -5.61
N ARG A 97 -4.62 10.03 -4.32
CA ARG A 97 -3.50 10.84 -3.85
C ARG A 97 -2.17 10.26 -4.31
N THR A 98 -2.02 8.95 -4.29
CA THR A 98 -0.80 8.26 -4.75
C THR A 98 -0.56 8.50 -6.24
N VAL A 99 -1.59 8.40 -7.07
CA VAL A 99 -1.48 8.68 -8.50
C VAL A 99 -1.11 10.15 -8.75
N ALA A 100 -1.77 11.07 -8.04
CA ALA A 100 -1.47 12.50 -8.17
C ALA A 100 -0.02 12.82 -7.78
N THR A 101 0.45 12.25 -6.67
CA THR A 101 1.82 12.42 -6.20
C THR A 101 2.83 11.87 -7.21
N SER A 102 2.58 10.68 -7.74
CA SER A 102 3.47 10.07 -8.75
C SER A 102 3.60 10.96 -9.97
N ARG A 103 2.47 11.52 -10.45
CA ARG A 103 2.46 12.43 -11.58
C ARG A 103 3.25 13.70 -11.28
N GLU A 104 3.05 14.31 -10.11
CA GLU A 104 3.75 15.51 -9.69
C GLU A 104 5.27 15.30 -9.58
N MET A 105 5.69 14.09 -9.22
CA MET A 105 7.09 13.73 -9.10
C MET A 105 7.72 13.26 -10.43
N GLY A 106 6.97 13.27 -11.52
CA GLY A 106 7.48 12.96 -12.85
C GLY A 106 7.44 11.50 -13.26
N ALA A 107 6.75 10.65 -12.50
CA ALA A 107 6.61 9.23 -12.85
C ALA A 107 5.59 9.03 -13.98
N ASP A 108 5.86 8.07 -14.86
CA ASP A 108 4.97 7.68 -15.96
C ASP A 108 4.14 6.47 -15.62
N ARG A 109 4.57 5.68 -14.63
CA ARG A 109 3.92 4.43 -14.27
C ARG A 109 4.13 4.09 -12.80
N ILE A 110 3.20 3.31 -12.26
CA ILE A 110 3.26 2.79 -10.90
C ILE A 110 3.28 1.27 -10.97
N ARG A 111 4.30 0.66 -10.39
CA ARG A 111 4.40 -0.79 -10.27
C ARG A 111 3.85 -1.22 -8.91
N ILE A 112 3.11 -2.33 -8.91
CA ILE A 112 2.48 -2.86 -7.70
C ILE A 112 2.71 -4.37 -7.65
N GLU A 113 3.37 -4.87 -6.61
CA GLU A 113 3.38 -6.29 -6.29
C GLU A 113 2.23 -6.52 -5.31
N ALA A 114 1.10 -6.98 -5.84
CA ALA A 114 -0.14 -7.01 -5.10
C ALA A 114 -0.35 -8.31 -4.34
N ASP A 115 -1.01 -8.21 -3.18
CA ASP A 115 -1.62 -9.39 -2.57
C ASP A 115 -2.66 -9.93 -3.56
N PRO A 116 -2.72 -11.28 -3.79
CA PRO A 116 -3.70 -11.84 -4.71
C PRO A 116 -5.15 -11.44 -4.41
N HIS A 117 -5.49 -11.23 -3.13
CA HIS A 117 -6.82 -10.77 -2.73
C HIS A 117 -7.12 -9.33 -3.15
N ALA A 118 -6.08 -8.53 -3.39
CA ALA A 118 -6.23 -7.13 -3.77
C ALA A 118 -6.13 -6.90 -5.28
N GLU A 119 -5.72 -7.90 -6.05
CA GLU A 119 -5.48 -7.75 -7.50
C GLU A 119 -6.68 -7.15 -8.23
N GLN A 120 -7.88 -7.68 -8.01
CA GLN A 120 -9.09 -7.22 -8.70
C GLN A 120 -9.39 -5.75 -8.40
N TRP A 121 -9.11 -5.31 -7.18
CA TRP A 121 -9.31 -3.92 -6.83
C TRP A 121 -8.42 -2.98 -7.65
N TYR A 122 -7.13 -3.34 -7.79
CA TYR A 122 -6.21 -2.54 -8.61
C TYR A 122 -6.60 -2.57 -10.09
N LEU A 123 -7.03 -3.73 -10.60
CA LEU A 123 -7.50 -3.82 -11.98
C LEU A 123 -8.70 -2.91 -12.20
N SER A 124 -9.61 -2.81 -11.22
CA SER A 124 -10.75 -1.90 -11.28
C SER A 124 -10.34 -0.43 -11.27
N ARG A 125 -9.13 -0.12 -10.79
CA ARG A 125 -8.57 1.24 -10.82
C ARG A 125 -7.82 1.56 -12.11
N GLY A 126 -7.72 0.62 -13.03
CA GLY A 126 -7.07 0.81 -14.32
C GLY A 126 -5.68 0.20 -14.46
N ALA A 127 -5.19 -0.50 -13.43
CA ALA A 127 -3.93 -1.23 -13.54
C ALA A 127 -4.10 -2.48 -14.40
N ALA A 128 -2.99 -2.98 -14.95
CA ALA A 128 -2.97 -4.21 -15.73
C ALA A 128 -1.92 -5.15 -15.18
N ARG A 129 -2.19 -6.47 -15.21
CA ARG A 129 -1.20 -7.45 -14.81
C ARG A 129 -0.13 -7.57 -15.89
N VAL A 130 1.13 -7.41 -15.49
CA VAL A 130 2.28 -7.49 -16.40
C VAL A 130 3.20 -8.67 -16.11
N GLY A 131 3.00 -9.36 -14.99
CA GLY A 131 3.83 -10.51 -14.64
C GLY A 131 3.53 -11.04 -13.26
N VAL A 132 4.48 -11.81 -12.74
CA VAL A 132 4.46 -12.33 -11.38
C VAL A 132 5.85 -12.17 -10.76
N ALA A 133 5.92 -12.10 -9.43
CA ALA A 133 7.17 -12.01 -8.70
C ALA A 133 7.09 -12.87 -7.44
N PRO A 134 8.22 -13.42 -6.96
CA PRO A 134 8.20 -14.21 -5.73
C PRO A 134 7.92 -13.33 -4.53
N SER A 135 7.14 -13.86 -3.57
CA SER A 135 6.95 -13.23 -2.27
C SER A 135 8.28 -13.12 -1.52
N GLY A 136 8.55 -11.97 -0.91
CA GLY A 136 9.75 -11.79 -0.09
C GLY A 136 9.69 -12.52 1.24
N SER A 137 8.50 -12.89 1.72
CA SER A 137 8.33 -13.51 3.04
C SER A 137 7.93 -14.97 3.00
N ILE A 138 7.21 -15.42 1.98
CA ILE A 138 6.68 -16.80 1.90
C ILE A 138 7.34 -17.55 0.75
N PRO A 139 8.22 -18.53 1.04
CA PRO A 139 8.88 -19.31 -0.02
C PRO A 139 7.86 -20.00 -0.92
N GLY A 140 8.09 -19.92 -2.23
CA GLY A 140 7.24 -20.56 -3.24
C GLY A 140 5.96 -19.82 -3.57
N ARG A 141 5.62 -18.75 -2.86
CA ARG A 141 4.44 -17.93 -3.15
C ARG A 141 4.79 -16.89 -4.21
N MET A 142 3.96 -16.81 -5.24
CA MET A 142 4.11 -15.80 -6.29
C MET A 142 3.03 -14.73 -6.13
N LEU A 143 3.42 -13.48 -6.37
CA LEU A 143 2.51 -12.34 -6.31
C LEU A 143 2.28 -11.79 -7.71
N PRO A 144 1.05 -11.38 -8.05
CA PRO A 144 0.82 -10.68 -9.30
C PRO A 144 1.54 -9.33 -9.31
N VAL A 145 2.18 -9.02 -10.41
CA VAL A 145 2.81 -7.71 -10.64
C VAL A 145 1.91 -6.93 -11.57
N LEU A 146 1.50 -5.76 -11.11
CA LEU A 146 0.58 -4.89 -11.85
C LEU A 146 1.30 -3.60 -12.21
N GLU A 147 0.83 -2.95 -13.26
CA GLU A 147 1.35 -1.67 -13.70
C GLU A 147 0.19 -0.74 -14.01
N TYR A 148 0.26 0.47 -13.48
CA TYR A 148 -0.69 1.54 -13.79
C TYR A 148 0.04 2.62 -14.57
N VAL A 149 -0.42 2.89 -15.79
CA VAL A 149 0.16 3.94 -16.65
C VAL A 149 -0.51 5.27 -16.30
N ILE A 150 0.31 6.25 -15.92
CA ILE A 150 -0.16 7.59 -15.54
C ILE A 150 -0.39 8.39 -16.81
N ARG A 151 -1.58 8.98 -16.91
CA ARG A 151 -1.99 9.76 -18.10
C ARG A 151 -2.33 11.19 -17.76
#